data_8f6cae8f688c9c3179d350ee126234a3
#
_entry.id   8f6cae8f688c9c3179d350ee126234a3
#
_cell.length_a   1.000
_cell.length_b   1.000
_cell.length_c   1.000
_cell.angle_alpha   90.00
_cell.angle_beta   90.00
_cell.angle_gamma   90.00
#
_symmetry.space_group_name_H-M   'P 1'
#
loop_
_entity.id
_entity.type
_entity.pdbx_description
1 polymer ?
#
loop_
_entity_poly.entity_id
_entity_poly.type
_entity_poly.pdbx_seq_one_letter_code
_entity_poly.pdbx_strand_id
1 'polypeptide(L)'
;MLAFAQAHPEEASYLTARELGERLGISESTVIRAVQASGFSGYPEFQRRLRQNLVGRRTTVERFTIHGDPLSRSFSRDIENLRETWTDMPKGEFWKAAHLLAGAQRVWVFGLRMSHATAVVLELGLSFLGVNARLLAPRTADVWDQFARVAPGDVVVAISFPRYTRIAVEGAALARRQGGTVVAITDGPDSPLAPHAHVLLPAAYGIDGYVESFTASISLAQALLLAVGEVRGEDGLKALEAREQIWERQSVYWNPEEEG
;
A
#
# COMPACT_ATOMS: atom_id res chain seq x y z
N MET A 1 -19.17 22.77 4.64
CA MET A 1 -17.93 22.27 5.27
C MET A 1 -17.02 21.59 4.23
N LEU A 2 -17.39 20.50 3.57
CA LEU A 2 -16.54 19.84 2.57
C LEU A 2 -16.11 20.73 1.41
N ALA A 3 -17.01 21.55 0.88
CA ALA A 3 -16.68 22.51 -0.18
C ALA A 3 -15.60 23.53 0.27
N PHE A 4 -15.66 23.97 1.52
CA PHE A 4 -14.61 24.83 2.09
C PHE A 4 -13.27 24.09 2.18
N ALA A 5 -13.27 22.84 2.69
CA ALA A 5 -12.05 22.05 2.81
C ALA A 5 -11.45 21.72 1.42
N GLN A 6 -12.27 21.58 0.39
CA GLN A 6 -11.79 21.43 -0.99
C GLN A 6 -11.21 22.72 -1.58
N ALA A 7 -11.84 23.86 -1.29
CA ALA A 7 -11.39 25.18 -1.77
C ALA A 7 -10.19 25.72 -1.00
N HIS A 8 -10.11 25.43 0.32
CA HIS A 8 -9.08 25.91 1.24
C HIS A 8 -8.45 24.76 2.04
N PRO A 9 -7.85 23.76 1.37
CA PRO A 9 -7.41 22.55 2.05
C PRO A 9 -6.26 22.78 3.03
N GLU A 10 -5.38 23.74 2.76
CA GLU A 10 -4.30 24.10 3.69
C GLU A 10 -4.87 24.65 5.00
N GLU A 11 -5.75 25.65 4.93
CA GLU A 11 -6.40 26.24 6.10
C GLU A 11 -7.17 25.18 6.88
N ALA A 12 -8.01 24.40 6.21
CA ALA A 12 -8.82 23.36 6.82
C ALA A 12 -7.99 22.25 7.51
N SER A 13 -6.77 22.00 7.03
CA SER A 13 -5.89 20.96 7.59
C SER A 13 -5.29 21.32 8.95
N TYR A 14 -5.25 22.58 9.32
CA TYR A 14 -4.70 23.07 10.60
C TYR A 14 -5.79 23.46 11.61
N LEU A 15 -7.01 23.75 11.16
CA LEU A 15 -8.11 24.11 12.05
C LEU A 15 -8.62 22.91 12.82
N THR A 16 -8.92 23.08 14.11
CA THR A 16 -9.69 22.09 14.88
C THR A 16 -11.15 22.05 14.40
N ALA A 17 -11.92 21.04 14.80
CA ALA A 17 -13.34 20.95 14.47
C ALA A 17 -14.12 22.19 14.96
N ARG A 18 -13.76 22.70 16.12
CA ARG A 18 -14.32 23.93 16.71
C ARG A 18 -13.98 25.14 15.86
N GLU A 19 -12.71 25.39 15.57
CA GLU A 19 -12.26 26.51 14.78
C GLU A 19 -12.84 26.50 13.36
N LEU A 20 -12.93 25.31 12.74
CA LEU A 20 -13.58 25.16 11.45
C LEU A 20 -15.08 25.48 11.54
N GLY A 21 -15.73 25.07 12.63
CA GLY A 21 -17.13 25.43 12.93
C GLY A 21 -17.31 26.95 13.06
N GLU A 22 -16.48 27.61 13.84
CA GLU A 22 -16.47 29.08 14.01
C GLU A 22 -16.25 29.79 12.67
N ARG A 23 -15.31 29.30 11.86
CA ARG A 23 -15.01 29.83 10.52
C ARG A 23 -16.18 29.75 9.54
N LEU A 24 -17.02 28.71 9.67
CA LEU A 24 -18.16 28.43 8.80
C LEU A 24 -19.50 28.88 9.40
N GLY A 25 -19.53 29.42 10.61
CA GLY A 25 -20.76 29.81 11.31
C GLY A 25 -21.64 28.62 11.70
N ILE A 26 -21.06 27.45 11.96
CA ILE A 26 -21.77 26.22 12.37
C ILE A 26 -21.17 25.65 13.66
N SER A 27 -21.94 24.82 14.37
CA SER A 27 -21.43 24.21 15.60
C SER A 27 -20.38 23.12 15.33
N GLU A 28 -19.46 22.90 16.28
CA GLU A 28 -18.48 21.82 16.25
C GLU A 28 -19.13 20.45 16.01
N SER A 29 -20.25 20.19 16.69
CA SER A 29 -21.01 18.95 16.52
C SER A 29 -21.56 18.78 15.10
N THR A 30 -21.87 19.88 14.41
CA THR A 30 -22.29 19.86 13.00
C THR A 30 -21.11 19.50 12.09
N VAL A 31 -19.92 20.03 12.37
CA VAL A 31 -18.69 19.68 11.66
C VAL A 31 -18.38 18.20 11.81
N ILE A 32 -18.40 17.67 13.05
CA ILE A 32 -18.13 16.25 13.33
C ILE A 32 -19.13 15.35 12.60
N ARG A 33 -20.43 15.65 12.67
CA ARG A 33 -21.48 14.87 11.96
C ARG A 33 -21.30 14.91 10.44
N ALA A 34 -20.93 16.04 9.88
CA ALA A 34 -20.69 16.16 8.43
C ALA A 34 -19.47 15.34 7.99
N VAL A 35 -18.41 15.29 8.81
CA VAL A 35 -17.23 14.45 8.59
C VAL A 35 -17.62 12.97 8.64
N GLN A 36 -18.38 12.54 9.65
CA GLN A 36 -18.83 11.16 9.78
C GLN A 36 -19.79 10.75 8.65
N ALA A 37 -20.68 11.63 8.24
CA ALA A 37 -21.57 11.41 7.09
C ALA A 37 -20.80 11.28 5.76
N SER A 38 -19.56 11.75 5.72
CA SER A 38 -18.67 11.64 4.57
C SER A 38 -17.76 10.41 4.62
N GLY A 39 -18.00 9.49 5.57
CA GLY A 39 -17.33 8.19 5.66
C GLY A 39 -16.06 8.17 6.52
N PHE A 40 -15.72 9.29 7.20
CA PHE A 40 -14.61 9.31 8.15
C PHE A 40 -15.06 8.89 9.55
N SER A 41 -14.18 8.21 10.30
CA SER A 41 -14.45 7.82 11.69
C SER A 41 -14.60 9.02 12.64
N GLY A 42 -14.01 10.16 12.29
CA GLY A 42 -14.08 11.40 13.04
C GLY A 42 -13.21 12.51 12.45
N TYR A 43 -13.25 13.68 13.11
CA TYR A 43 -12.51 14.86 12.63
C TYR A 43 -10.99 14.68 12.59
N PRO A 44 -10.32 13.97 13.52
CA PRO A 44 -8.89 13.70 13.42
C PRO A 44 -8.50 12.94 12.15
N GLU A 45 -9.28 11.95 11.75
CA GLU A 45 -9.04 11.21 10.50
C GLU A 45 -9.21 12.11 9.28
N PHE A 46 -10.29 12.86 9.20
CA PHE A 46 -10.52 13.83 8.14
C PHE A 46 -9.36 14.84 8.01
N GLN A 47 -8.93 15.42 9.12
CA GLN A 47 -7.82 16.39 9.16
C GLN A 47 -6.50 15.76 8.69
N ARG A 48 -6.23 14.52 9.13
CA ARG A 48 -5.07 13.74 8.70
C ARG A 48 -5.10 13.50 7.18
N ARG A 49 -6.25 13.09 6.64
CA ARG A 49 -6.45 12.88 5.20
C ARG A 49 -6.22 14.15 4.40
N LEU A 50 -6.72 15.28 4.88
CA LEU A 50 -6.46 16.57 4.24
C LEU A 50 -4.96 16.88 4.20
N ARG A 51 -4.24 16.66 5.29
CA ARG A 51 -2.78 16.87 5.34
C ARG A 51 -2.04 15.94 4.37
N GLN A 52 -2.40 14.67 4.33
CA GLN A 52 -1.80 13.69 3.42
C GLN A 52 -2.01 14.11 1.95
N ASN A 53 -3.23 14.53 1.59
CA ASN A 53 -3.55 15.00 0.25
C ASN A 53 -2.77 16.26 -0.14
N LEU A 54 -2.61 17.19 0.79
CA LEU A 54 -1.81 18.41 0.57
C LEU A 54 -0.33 18.06 0.33
N VAL A 55 0.22 17.24 1.19
CA VAL A 55 1.63 16.82 1.07
C VAL A 55 1.84 16.02 -0.22
N GLY A 56 0.88 15.18 -0.61
CA GLY A 56 0.92 14.44 -1.87
C GLY A 56 0.88 15.32 -3.12
N ARG A 57 0.30 16.53 -3.05
CA ARG A 57 0.25 17.49 -4.17
C ARG A 57 1.54 18.29 -4.34
N ARG A 58 2.31 18.52 -3.27
CA ARG A 58 3.55 19.26 -3.32
C ARG A 58 4.65 18.47 -4.04
N THR A 59 5.48 19.17 -4.78
CA THR A 59 6.68 18.58 -5.39
C THR A 59 7.69 18.16 -4.33
N THR A 60 8.61 17.27 -4.68
CA THR A 60 9.69 16.85 -3.76
C THR A 60 10.55 18.04 -3.31
N VAL A 61 10.75 19.01 -4.20
CA VAL A 61 11.51 20.25 -3.88
C VAL A 61 10.77 21.12 -2.87
N GLU A 62 9.47 21.35 -3.06
CA GLU A 62 8.64 22.13 -2.12
C GLU A 62 8.54 21.50 -0.73
N ARG A 63 8.75 20.17 -0.65
CA ARG A 63 8.76 19.41 0.61
C ARG A 63 10.14 19.34 1.27
N PHE A 64 11.19 19.78 0.58
CA PHE A 64 12.56 19.72 1.11
C PHE A 64 12.74 20.78 2.21
N THR A 65 12.23 20.45 3.40
CA THR A 65 12.33 21.28 4.60
C THR A 65 12.82 20.38 5.73
N ILE A 66 13.96 20.74 6.31
CA ILE A 66 14.58 19.96 7.40
C ILE A 66 14.40 20.72 8.69
N HIS A 67 13.56 20.21 9.59
CA HIS A 67 13.35 20.76 10.93
C HIS A 67 13.37 19.65 11.97
N GLY A 68 14.06 19.87 13.08
CA GLY A 68 14.13 18.93 14.21
C GLY A 68 14.98 17.69 13.95
N ASP A 69 14.92 16.72 14.88
CA ASP A 69 15.66 15.50 14.80
C ASP A 69 15.08 14.50 13.77
N PRO A 70 15.81 14.18 12.67
CA PRO A 70 15.30 13.30 11.62
C PRO A 70 15.01 11.88 12.11
N LEU A 71 15.78 11.36 13.05
CA LEU A 71 15.63 10.00 13.58
C LEU A 71 14.28 9.86 14.30
N SER A 72 14.04 10.70 15.28
CA SER A 72 12.78 10.67 16.05
C SER A 72 11.56 10.91 15.17
N ARG A 73 11.65 11.83 14.20
CA ARG A 73 10.56 12.13 13.26
C ARG A 73 10.22 10.95 12.38
N SER A 74 11.23 10.32 11.78
CA SER A 74 11.04 9.15 10.90
C SER A 74 10.40 7.99 11.66
N PHE A 75 10.96 7.60 12.79
CA PHE A 75 10.44 6.48 13.59
C PHE A 75 9.04 6.77 14.16
N SER A 76 8.79 7.96 14.66
CA SER A 76 7.46 8.33 15.17
C SER A 76 6.40 8.25 14.06
N ARG A 77 6.73 8.71 12.85
CA ARG A 77 5.86 8.63 11.68
C ARG A 77 5.57 7.18 11.29
N ASP A 78 6.60 6.33 11.28
CA ASP A 78 6.45 4.93 10.93
C ASP A 78 5.58 4.17 11.93
N ILE A 79 5.78 4.41 13.24
CA ILE A 79 4.94 3.84 14.30
C ILE A 79 3.47 4.26 14.13
N GLU A 80 3.21 5.52 13.80
CA GLU A 80 1.86 6.03 13.56
C GLU A 80 1.22 5.37 12.33
N ASN A 81 1.94 5.29 11.21
CA ASN A 81 1.49 4.63 9.98
C ASN A 81 1.19 3.13 10.20
N LEU A 82 2.03 2.43 10.95
CA LEU A 82 1.82 1.02 11.31
C LEU A 82 0.55 0.83 12.13
N ARG A 83 0.34 1.66 13.17
CA ARG A 83 -0.86 1.59 14.01
C ARG A 83 -2.13 1.86 13.21
N GLU A 84 -2.12 2.90 12.38
CA GLU A 84 -3.23 3.25 11.52
C GLU A 84 -3.56 2.11 10.55
N THR A 85 -2.57 1.60 9.83
CA THR A 85 -2.76 0.49 8.89
C THR A 85 -3.36 -0.74 9.57
N TRP A 86 -2.86 -1.11 10.74
CA TRP A 86 -3.37 -2.26 11.50
C TRP A 86 -4.80 -2.03 12.01
N THR A 87 -5.10 -0.84 12.54
CA THR A 87 -6.41 -0.52 13.11
C THR A 87 -7.50 -0.44 12.03
N ASP A 88 -7.17 0.17 10.88
CA ASP A 88 -8.13 0.47 9.82
C ASP A 88 -8.22 -0.64 8.77
N MET A 89 -7.43 -1.71 8.90
CA MET A 89 -7.41 -2.83 7.96
C MET A 89 -8.74 -3.61 7.98
N PRO A 90 -9.48 -3.67 6.85
CA PRO A 90 -10.67 -4.49 6.74
C PRO A 90 -10.29 -5.98 6.73
N LYS A 91 -10.44 -6.66 7.87
CA LYS A 91 -9.99 -8.06 8.03
C LYS A 91 -10.56 -9.00 6.97
N GLY A 92 -11.82 -8.80 6.56
CA GLY A 92 -12.45 -9.58 5.50
C GLY A 92 -11.74 -9.43 4.16
N GLU A 93 -11.42 -8.19 3.75
CA GLU A 93 -10.70 -7.92 2.50
C GLU A 93 -9.26 -8.41 2.57
N PHE A 94 -8.61 -8.33 3.73
CA PHE A 94 -7.28 -8.88 3.96
C PHE A 94 -7.22 -10.39 3.69
N TRP A 95 -8.11 -11.17 4.31
CA TRP A 95 -8.17 -12.61 4.10
C TRP A 95 -8.62 -12.99 2.69
N LYS A 96 -9.53 -12.24 2.10
CA LYS A 96 -9.92 -12.39 0.70
C LYS A 96 -8.73 -12.22 -0.24
N ALA A 97 -7.88 -11.21 0.00
CA ALA A 97 -6.64 -11.05 -0.74
C ALA A 97 -5.71 -12.26 -0.58
N ALA A 98 -5.51 -12.76 0.66
CA ALA A 98 -4.67 -13.92 0.92
C ALA A 98 -5.15 -15.17 0.14
N HIS A 99 -6.46 -15.45 0.17
CA HIS A 99 -7.03 -16.57 -0.59
C HIS A 99 -6.87 -16.39 -2.11
N LEU A 100 -7.08 -15.18 -2.63
CA LEU A 100 -6.88 -14.89 -4.06
C LEU A 100 -5.43 -15.13 -4.47
N LEU A 101 -4.47 -14.65 -3.68
CA LEU A 101 -3.04 -14.82 -3.96
C LEU A 101 -2.61 -16.28 -3.89
N ALA A 102 -3.10 -17.03 -2.89
CA ALA A 102 -2.77 -18.43 -2.70
C ALA A 102 -3.30 -19.33 -3.83
N GLY A 103 -4.47 -19.01 -4.40
CA GLY A 103 -5.15 -19.80 -5.43
C GLY A 103 -4.96 -19.31 -6.86
N ALA A 104 -4.22 -18.24 -7.09
CA ALA A 104 -4.04 -17.66 -8.43
C ALA A 104 -3.24 -18.59 -9.36
N GLN A 105 -3.60 -18.62 -10.65
CA GLN A 105 -2.77 -19.27 -11.68
C GLN A 105 -1.42 -18.55 -11.80
N ARG A 106 -1.43 -17.23 -11.70
CA ARG A 106 -0.26 -16.36 -11.68
C ARG A 106 -0.57 -15.09 -10.90
N VAL A 107 0.41 -14.64 -10.14
CA VAL A 107 0.34 -13.34 -9.45
C VAL A 107 1.31 -12.37 -10.12
N TRP A 108 0.78 -11.27 -10.63
CA TRP A 108 1.56 -10.17 -11.15
C TRP A 108 1.65 -9.09 -10.06
N VAL A 109 2.85 -8.78 -9.60
CA VAL A 109 3.06 -7.75 -8.59
C VAL A 109 3.63 -6.51 -9.25
N PHE A 110 3.00 -5.37 -9.03
CA PHE A 110 3.35 -4.13 -9.67
C PHE A 110 3.44 -2.98 -8.67
N GLY A 111 4.59 -2.36 -8.61
CA GLY A 111 4.87 -1.13 -7.87
C GLY A 111 6.04 -0.41 -8.50
N LEU A 112 5.93 0.89 -8.71
CA LEU A 112 6.99 1.71 -9.30
C LEU A 112 7.57 2.68 -8.30
N ARG A 113 8.79 3.18 -8.62
CA ARG A 113 9.52 4.10 -7.76
C ARG A 113 9.71 3.50 -6.37
N MET A 114 9.35 4.22 -5.31
CA MET A 114 9.48 3.71 -3.94
C MET A 114 8.54 2.55 -3.61
N SER A 115 7.34 2.48 -4.23
CA SER A 115 6.44 1.32 -4.09
C SER A 115 7.04 0.01 -4.63
N HIS A 116 8.12 0.08 -5.41
CA HIS A 116 8.83 -1.08 -5.91
C HIS A 116 9.42 -1.94 -4.80
N ALA A 117 9.85 -1.32 -3.69
CA ALA A 117 10.36 -2.05 -2.53
C ALA A 117 9.32 -3.03 -1.96
N THR A 118 8.08 -2.55 -1.76
CA THR A 118 6.96 -3.39 -1.30
C THR A 118 6.63 -4.50 -2.31
N ALA A 119 6.67 -4.17 -3.61
CA ALA A 119 6.40 -5.14 -4.67
C ALA A 119 7.45 -6.27 -4.71
N VAL A 120 8.73 -5.95 -4.54
CA VAL A 120 9.82 -6.94 -4.49
C VAL A 120 9.66 -7.86 -3.29
N VAL A 121 9.40 -7.31 -2.10
CA VAL A 121 9.19 -8.12 -0.88
C VAL A 121 8.02 -9.08 -1.07
N LEU A 122 6.90 -8.61 -1.61
CA LEU A 122 5.72 -9.44 -1.81
C LEU A 122 5.95 -10.53 -2.87
N GLU A 123 6.53 -10.18 -4.03
CA GLU A 123 6.80 -11.14 -5.10
C GLU A 123 7.75 -12.24 -4.64
N LEU A 124 8.86 -11.86 -4.02
CA LEU A 124 9.86 -12.80 -3.53
C LEU A 124 9.27 -13.76 -2.49
N GLY A 125 8.54 -13.23 -1.50
CA GLY A 125 7.90 -14.05 -0.47
C GLY A 125 6.83 -14.99 -1.04
N LEU A 126 6.00 -14.53 -1.98
CA LEU A 126 5.03 -15.39 -2.68
C LEU A 126 5.74 -16.50 -3.45
N SER A 127 6.84 -16.20 -4.11
CA SER A 127 7.62 -17.21 -4.84
C SER A 127 8.23 -18.26 -3.90
N PHE A 128 8.59 -17.88 -2.66
CA PHE A 128 9.06 -18.83 -1.63
C PHE A 128 7.97 -19.80 -1.21
N LEU A 129 6.73 -19.36 -1.16
CA LEU A 129 5.56 -20.18 -0.86
C LEU A 129 5.06 -21.02 -2.07
N GLY A 130 5.82 -21.05 -3.17
CA GLY A 130 5.45 -21.79 -4.37
C GLY A 130 4.33 -21.17 -5.20
N VAL A 131 3.99 -19.89 -4.97
CA VAL A 131 3.07 -19.14 -5.81
C VAL A 131 3.81 -18.69 -7.07
N ASN A 132 3.18 -18.85 -8.24
CA ASN A 132 3.74 -18.35 -9.50
C ASN A 132 3.66 -16.83 -9.59
N ALA A 133 4.47 -16.15 -8.78
CA ALA A 133 4.54 -14.70 -8.72
C ALA A 133 5.56 -14.14 -9.71
N ARG A 134 5.27 -12.97 -10.28
CA ARG A 134 6.12 -12.24 -11.23
C ARG A 134 6.04 -10.75 -10.96
N LEU A 135 7.19 -10.12 -10.89
CA LEU A 135 7.29 -8.67 -10.80
C LEU A 135 7.10 -8.04 -12.18
N LEU A 136 6.08 -7.20 -12.31
CA LEU A 136 5.92 -6.33 -13.47
C LEU A 136 6.85 -5.12 -13.29
N ALA A 137 7.93 -5.09 -14.06
CA ALA A 137 8.91 -4.03 -13.97
C ALA A 137 9.31 -3.53 -15.37
N PRO A 138 9.41 -2.21 -15.58
CA PRO A 138 9.94 -1.65 -16.82
C PRO A 138 11.46 -1.90 -16.84
N ARG A 139 11.90 -2.97 -17.50
CA ARG A 139 13.33 -3.26 -17.66
C ARG A 139 13.76 -3.11 -19.11
N THR A 140 13.56 -4.15 -19.91
CA THR A 140 13.98 -4.21 -21.32
C THR A 140 12.80 -4.29 -22.29
N ALA A 141 11.64 -4.72 -21.82
CA ALA A 141 10.38 -4.72 -22.56
C ALA A 141 9.47 -3.62 -22.06
N ASP A 142 8.58 -3.13 -22.89
CA ASP A 142 7.54 -2.21 -22.47
C ASP A 142 6.68 -2.88 -21.36
N VAL A 143 6.43 -2.14 -20.31
CA VAL A 143 5.56 -2.61 -19.22
C VAL A 143 4.16 -2.99 -19.71
N TRP A 144 3.71 -2.35 -20.77
CA TRP A 144 2.41 -2.65 -21.40
C TRP A 144 2.37 -4.03 -22.04
N ASP A 145 3.47 -4.51 -22.64
CA ASP A 145 3.58 -5.87 -23.16
C ASP A 145 3.50 -6.92 -22.04
N GLN A 146 3.94 -6.56 -20.84
CA GLN A 146 3.80 -7.42 -19.68
C GLN A 146 2.34 -7.45 -19.19
N PHE A 147 1.68 -6.29 -19.08
CA PHE A 147 0.26 -6.22 -18.74
C PHE A 147 -0.62 -6.92 -19.78
N ALA A 148 -0.26 -6.93 -21.06
CA ALA A 148 -0.98 -7.64 -22.11
C ALA A 148 -1.07 -9.16 -21.89
N ARG A 149 -0.22 -9.73 -21.02
CA ARG A 149 -0.22 -11.16 -20.69
C ARG A 149 -1.18 -11.51 -19.53
N VAL A 150 -1.76 -10.53 -18.88
CA VAL A 150 -2.75 -10.76 -17.82
C VAL A 150 -4.00 -11.41 -18.42
N ALA A 151 -4.49 -12.46 -17.78
CA ALA A 151 -5.62 -13.25 -18.26
C ALA A 151 -6.58 -13.58 -17.10
N PRO A 152 -7.80 -14.07 -17.39
CA PRO A 152 -8.68 -14.62 -16.37
C PRO A 152 -7.99 -15.72 -15.55
N GLY A 153 -8.14 -15.68 -14.22
CA GLY A 153 -7.44 -16.54 -13.28
C GLY A 153 -6.12 -15.96 -12.74
N ASP A 154 -5.61 -14.90 -13.34
CA ASP A 154 -4.47 -14.16 -12.80
C ASP A 154 -4.93 -13.15 -11.73
N VAL A 155 -4.06 -12.90 -10.77
CA VAL A 155 -4.19 -11.81 -9.79
C VAL A 155 -3.12 -10.76 -10.06
N VAL A 156 -3.51 -9.49 -10.08
CA VAL A 156 -2.59 -8.35 -10.19
C VAL A 156 -2.60 -7.58 -8.87
N VAL A 157 -1.46 -7.53 -8.19
CA VAL A 157 -1.28 -6.68 -7.02
C VAL A 157 -0.71 -5.34 -7.49
N ALA A 158 -1.52 -4.29 -7.45
CA ALA A 158 -1.13 -2.93 -7.81
C ALA A 158 -0.83 -2.11 -6.56
N ILE A 159 0.41 -1.62 -6.44
CA ILE A 159 0.88 -0.87 -5.28
C ILE A 159 1.24 0.55 -5.70
N SER A 160 0.52 1.54 -5.20
CA SER A 160 0.81 2.95 -5.46
C SER A 160 0.19 3.86 -4.39
N PHE A 161 0.90 4.95 -4.08
CA PHE A 161 0.54 5.93 -3.06
C PHE A 161 0.53 7.35 -3.66
N PRO A 162 0.09 8.39 -2.93
CA PRO A 162 0.00 9.77 -3.41
C PRO A 162 1.21 10.22 -4.21
N ARG A 163 0.96 10.98 -5.28
CA ARG A 163 1.73 11.14 -6.51
C ARG A 163 1.77 9.84 -7.32
N TYR A 164 0.61 9.17 -7.33
CA TYR A 164 0.41 7.92 -8.06
C TYR A 164 1.00 7.97 -9.47
N THR A 165 1.69 6.90 -9.86
CA THR A 165 2.20 6.83 -11.21
C THR A 165 1.06 6.51 -12.18
N ARG A 166 1.01 7.21 -13.30
CA ARG A 166 0.00 6.98 -14.34
C ARG A 166 -0.07 5.52 -14.75
N ILE A 167 1.08 4.88 -14.93
CA ILE A 167 1.18 3.47 -15.30
C ILE A 167 0.52 2.56 -14.26
N ALA A 168 0.60 2.88 -12.96
CA ALA A 168 -0.03 2.05 -11.92
C ALA A 168 -1.56 2.07 -12.06
N VAL A 169 -2.13 3.24 -12.29
CA VAL A 169 -3.59 3.40 -12.43
C VAL A 169 -4.09 2.76 -13.73
N GLU A 170 -3.46 3.09 -14.86
CA GLU A 170 -3.84 2.57 -16.18
C GLU A 170 -3.59 1.06 -16.29
N GLY A 171 -2.49 0.56 -15.68
CA GLY A 171 -2.17 -0.87 -15.63
C GLY A 171 -3.21 -1.66 -14.83
N ALA A 172 -3.63 -1.16 -13.66
CA ALA A 172 -4.70 -1.77 -12.88
C ALA A 172 -6.02 -1.80 -13.66
N ALA A 173 -6.37 -0.69 -14.34
CA ALA A 173 -7.54 -0.62 -15.21
C ALA A 173 -7.46 -1.60 -16.39
N LEU A 174 -6.30 -1.75 -17.02
CA LEU A 174 -6.09 -2.69 -18.12
C LEU A 174 -6.20 -4.14 -17.63
N ALA A 175 -5.53 -4.48 -16.54
CA ALA A 175 -5.60 -5.81 -15.93
C ALA A 175 -7.04 -6.24 -15.64
N ARG A 176 -7.82 -5.33 -15.05
CA ARG A 176 -9.25 -5.57 -14.80
C ARG A 176 -10.04 -5.82 -16.09
N ARG A 177 -9.83 -5.01 -17.14
CA ARG A 177 -10.50 -5.20 -18.45
C ARG A 177 -10.17 -6.53 -19.11
N GLN A 178 -8.98 -7.07 -18.87
CA GLN A 178 -8.53 -8.37 -19.38
C GLN A 178 -9.05 -9.57 -18.57
N GLY A 179 -9.86 -9.33 -17.53
CA GLY A 179 -10.42 -10.37 -16.68
C GLY A 179 -9.52 -10.81 -15.53
N GLY A 180 -8.40 -10.12 -15.31
CA GLY A 180 -7.56 -10.32 -14.13
C GLY A 180 -8.22 -9.78 -12.86
N THR A 181 -7.97 -10.40 -11.73
CA THR A 181 -8.42 -9.93 -10.42
C THR A 181 -7.40 -8.93 -9.87
N VAL A 182 -7.84 -7.73 -9.54
CA VAL A 182 -6.96 -6.66 -9.04
C VAL A 182 -7.07 -6.54 -7.53
N VAL A 183 -5.94 -6.67 -6.84
CA VAL A 183 -5.75 -6.33 -5.42
C VAL A 183 -4.95 -5.03 -5.38
N ALA A 184 -5.49 -3.98 -4.78
CA ALA A 184 -4.79 -2.71 -4.65
C ALA A 184 -4.27 -2.51 -3.21
N ILE A 185 -2.98 -2.20 -3.08
CA ILE A 185 -2.37 -1.70 -1.84
C ILE A 185 -2.11 -0.21 -2.05
N THR A 186 -2.82 0.63 -1.31
CA THR A 186 -2.80 2.08 -1.49
C THR A 186 -3.26 2.78 -0.22
N ASP A 187 -3.28 4.11 -0.21
CA ASP A 187 -3.64 4.91 0.97
C ASP A 187 -5.13 4.92 1.34
N GLY A 188 -6.02 4.41 0.47
CA GLY A 188 -7.42 4.26 0.82
C GLY A 188 -8.40 4.40 -0.35
N PRO A 189 -9.70 4.54 -0.06
CA PRO A 189 -10.77 4.51 -1.06
C PRO A 189 -10.75 5.71 -2.02
N ASP A 190 -10.11 6.82 -1.64
CA ASP A 190 -9.96 7.99 -2.50
C ASP A 190 -8.84 7.86 -3.52
N SER A 191 -8.08 6.77 -3.47
CA SER A 191 -7.02 6.47 -4.43
C SER A 191 -7.58 6.23 -5.82
N PRO A 192 -6.90 6.70 -6.87
CA PRO A 192 -7.29 6.39 -8.26
C PRO A 192 -7.16 4.90 -8.62
N LEU A 193 -6.56 4.07 -7.77
CA LEU A 193 -6.57 2.62 -7.93
C LEU A 193 -7.87 1.98 -7.46
N ALA A 194 -8.55 2.58 -6.47
CA ALA A 194 -9.74 2.02 -5.84
C ALA A 194 -10.86 1.63 -6.83
N PRO A 195 -11.21 2.43 -7.85
CA PRO A 195 -12.24 2.06 -8.83
C PRO A 195 -11.90 0.81 -9.66
N HIS A 196 -10.63 0.44 -9.72
CA HIS A 196 -10.13 -0.70 -10.50
C HIS A 196 -9.88 -1.94 -9.63
N ALA A 197 -9.88 -1.80 -8.31
CA ALA A 197 -9.65 -2.89 -7.38
C ALA A 197 -10.89 -3.80 -7.21
N HIS A 198 -10.65 -5.10 -7.05
CA HIS A 198 -11.62 -6.08 -6.57
C HIS A 198 -11.46 -6.28 -5.06
N VAL A 199 -10.26 -6.00 -4.55
CA VAL A 199 -9.90 -5.98 -3.14
C VAL A 199 -9.05 -4.74 -2.90
N LEU A 200 -9.42 -3.93 -1.91
CA LEU A 200 -8.67 -2.74 -1.51
C LEU A 200 -8.07 -2.98 -0.12
N LEU A 201 -6.76 -2.86 -0.04
CA LEU A 201 -6.00 -2.97 1.20
C LEU A 201 -5.38 -1.61 1.53
N PRO A 202 -5.98 -0.84 2.42
CA PRO A 202 -5.46 0.46 2.81
C PRO A 202 -4.19 0.30 3.64
N ALA A 203 -3.15 1.04 3.27
CA ALA A 203 -1.95 1.20 4.07
C ALA A 203 -1.69 2.69 4.30
N ALA A 204 -1.49 3.06 5.56
CA ALA A 204 -1.19 4.44 5.88
C ALA A 204 0.12 4.87 5.22
N TYR A 205 0.11 6.07 4.69
CA TYR A 205 1.20 6.63 3.94
C TYR A 205 1.61 7.96 4.55
N GLY A 206 2.86 8.09 4.90
CA GLY A 206 3.41 9.29 5.50
C GLY A 206 4.57 9.84 4.69
N ILE A 207 4.65 11.19 4.62
CA ILE A 207 5.76 11.89 4.01
C ILE A 207 6.39 12.79 5.06
N ASP A 208 7.71 12.69 5.22
CA ASP A 208 8.49 13.61 6.05
C ASP A 208 9.54 14.31 5.19
N GLY A 209 9.34 15.59 4.97
CA GLY A 209 10.12 16.32 4.00
C GLY A 209 9.99 15.72 2.60
N TYR A 210 11.11 15.30 2.01
CA TYR A 210 11.14 14.65 0.68
C TYR A 210 11.08 13.12 0.75
N VAL A 211 11.16 12.54 1.96
CA VAL A 211 11.18 11.09 2.17
C VAL A 211 9.76 10.57 2.37
N GLU A 212 9.45 9.51 1.64
CA GLU A 212 8.17 8.79 1.68
C GLU A 212 8.35 7.53 2.52
N SER A 213 7.50 7.31 3.52
CA SER A 213 7.53 6.09 4.34
C SER A 213 6.75 4.96 3.65
N PHE A 214 7.41 3.82 3.49
CA PHE A 214 6.82 2.57 2.99
C PHE A 214 6.78 1.47 4.05
N THR A 215 7.15 1.76 5.28
CA THR A 215 7.21 0.80 6.39
C THR A 215 5.88 0.09 6.59
N ALA A 216 4.76 0.81 6.58
CA ALA A 216 3.44 0.22 6.76
C ALA A 216 3.03 -0.67 5.58
N SER A 217 3.32 -0.28 4.33
CA SER A 217 3.00 -1.10 3.16
C SER A 217 3.86 -2.37 3.08
N ILE A 218 5.13 -2.29 3.50
CA ILE A 218 6.01 -3.46 3.59
C ILE A 218 5.51 -4.40 4.69
N SER A 219 5.16 -3.88 5.86
CA SER A 219 4.59 -4.69 6.96
C SER A 219 3.27 -5.36 6.54
N LEU A 220 2.42 -4.66 5.78
CA LEU A 220 1.21 -5.25 5.22
C LEU A 220 1.53 -6.38 4.23
N ALA A 221 2.52 -6.20 3.36
CA ALA A 221 2.97 -7.24 2.44
C ALA A 221 3.48 -8.48 3.20
N GLN A 222 4.26 -8.28 4.27
CA GLN A 222 4.73 -9.37 5.14
C GLN A 222 3.56 -10.09 5.83
N ALA A 223 2.58 -9.35 6.34
CA ALA A 223 1.37 -9.95 6.92
C ALA A 223 0.58 -10.77 5.89
N LEU A 224 0.45 -10.28 4.65
CA LEU A 224 -0.17 -11.04 3.55
C LEU A 224 0.61 -12.34 3.25
N LEU A 225 1.94 -12.31 3.27
CA LEU A 225 2.77 -13.51 3.06
C LEU A 225 2.51 -14.54 4.15
N LEU A 226 2.40 -14.14 5.42
CA LEU A 226 2.03 -15.04 6.51
C LEU A 226 0.64 -15.65 6.27
N ALA A 227 -0.35 -14.84 5.92
CA ALA A 227 -1.71 -15.32 5.65
C ALA A 227 -1.77 -16.24 4.42
N VAL A 228 -1.02 -15.93 3.35
CA VAL A 228 -0.89 -16.83 2.19
C VAL A 228 -0.24 -18.15 2.59
N GLY A 229 0.79 -18.13 3.45
CA GLY A 229 1.40 -19.32 4.01
C GLY A 229 0.40 -20.21 4.75
N GLU A 230 -0.46 -19.61 5.59
CA GLU A 230 -1.54 -20.32 6.29
C GLU A 230 -2.54 -20.96 5.30
N VAL A 231 -2.95 -20.22 4.27
CA VAL A 231 -3.88 -20.71 3.24
C VAL A 231 -3.26 -21.83 2.40
N ARG A 232 -1.97 -21.75 2.07
CA ARG A 232 -1.23 -22.74 1.30
C ARG A 232 -0.94 -24.03 2.10
N GLY A 233 -0.85 -23.93 3.41
CA GLY A 233 -0.65 -25.07 4.30
C GLY A 233 0.53 -25.96 3.88
N GLU A 234 0.25 -27.26 3.67
CA GLU A 234 1.27 -28.26 3.29
C GLU A 234 1.96 -27.96 1.94
N ASP A 235 1.25 -27.37 0.97
CA ASP A 235 1.85 -27.02 -0.32
C ASP A 235 2.88 -25.90 -0.18
N GLY A 236 2.59 -24.93 0.69
CA GLY A 236 3.53 -23.88 1.04
C GLY A 236 4.76 -24.43 1.77
N LEU A 237 4.55 -25.34 2.72
CA LEU A 237 5.63 -26.00 3.44
C LEU A 237 6.55 -26.79 2.49
N LYS A 238 6.01 -27.62 1.61
CA LYS A 238 6.78 -28.37 0.60
C LYS A 238 7.61 -27.45 -0.31
N ALA A 239 7.05 -26.30 -0.68
CA ALA A 239 7.78 -25.32 -1.50
C ALA A 239 8.98 -24.73 -0.75
N LEU A 240 8.82 -24.43 0.55
CA LEU A 240 9.90 -23.93 1.42
C LEU A 240 10.97 -25.02 1.63
N GLU A 241 10.59 -26.24 1.93
CA GLU A 241 11.52 -27.38 2.10
C GLU A 241 12.37 -27.62 0.85
N ALA A 242 11.74 -27.62 -0.32
CA ALA A 242 12.46 -27.81 -1.60
C ALA A 242 13.48 -26.68 -1.84
N ARG A 243 13.17 -25.45 -1.43
CA ARG A 243 14.06 -24.30 -1.54
C ARG A 243 15.20 -24.37 -0.53
N GLU A 244 14.91 -24.73 0.71
CA GLU A 244 15.91 -24.91 1.77
C GLU A 244 16.97 -25.93 1.34
N GLN A 245 16.57 -27.06 0.77
CA GLN A 245 17.51 -28.06 0.24
C GLN A 245 18.43 -27.51 -0.87
N ILE A 246 17.98 -26.53 -1.66
CA ILE A 246 18.83 -25.86 -2.66
C ILE A 246 19.83 -24.94 -1.95
N TRP A 247 19.37 -24.17 -0.98
CA TRP A 247 20.22 -23.26 -0.24
C TRP A 247 21.32 -23.97 0.54
N GLU A 248 20.99 -25.08 1.18
CA GLU A 248 21.96 -25.96 1.85
C GLU A 248 23.01 -26.50 0.86
N ARG A 249 22.55 -27.08 -0.26
CA ARG A 249 23.47 -27.63 -1.28
C ARG A 249 24.38 -26.59 -1.91
N GLN A 250 23.94 -25.37 -1.99
CA GLN A 250 24.71 -24.26 -2.59
C GLN A 250 25.45 -23.40 -1.55
N SER A 251 25.41 -23.81 -0.26
CA SER A 251 26.02 -23.05 0.87
C SER A 251 25.66 -21.55 0.77
N VAL A 252 24.35 -21.26 0.59
CA VAL A 252 23.86 -19.88 0.38
C VAL A 252 24.05 -19.05 1.65
N TYR A 253 23.91 -19.67 2.81
CA TYR A 253 24.09 -19.00 4.10
C TYR A 253 25.49 -19.26 4.66
N TRP A 254 26.06 -18.23 5.23
CA TRP A 254 27.34 -18.34 5.92
C TRP A 254 27.20 -19.27 7.15
N ASN A 255 28.06 -20.27 7.23
CA ASN A 255 28.14 -21.22 8.35
C ASN A 255 29.52 -21.13 8.98
N PRO A 256 29.64 -20.68 10.24
CA PRO A 256 30.96 -20.58 10.90
C PRO A 256 31.67 -21.91 11.10
N GLU A 257 30.96 -23.04 11.02
CA GLU A 257 31.54 -24.38 11.22
C GLU A 257 32.22 -24.94 9.97
N GLU A 258 32.03 -24.34 8.80
CA GLU A 258 32.62 -24.79 7.53
C GLU A 258 34.04 -24.22 7.25
N GLU A 259 34.52 -23.28 8.06
CA GLU A 259 35.84 -22.65 7.91
C GLU A 259 36.90 -23.22 8.91
N GLY A 260 36.63 -24.36 9.58
CA GLY A 260 37.51 -25.02 10.54
C GLY A 260 38.41 -26.14 9.96
#